data_c75b5913f6fdfccf6983a92e4baa0384
#
_entry.id   c75b5913f6fdfccf6983a92e4baa0384
#
_cell.length_a   1.000
_cell.length_b   1.000
_cell.length_c   1.000
_cell.angle_alpha   90.00
_cell.angle_beta   90.00
_cell.angle_gamma   90.00
#
_symmetry.space_group_name_H-M   'P 1'
#
loop_
_entity.id
_entity.type
_entity.pdbx_description
1 polymer ?
#
loop_
_entity_poly.entity_id
_entity_poly.type
_entity_poly.pdbx_seq_one_letter_code
_entity_poly.pdbx_strand_id
1 'polypeptide(L)'
;MVLVDYADILMGVGKEKRFVLESIYEDLRALAGEFNLPIWTASQANRSSLEEEVIDATKVSESYSKIMIADFVMSMSRKVEDKVGKTARFHIIKNRFGVDGITFPSKMDTELGKIDIYKSTSKQGVQQQKKMDNSEEFLRKTLAEKLQIHQKEVDGFE
;
A
#
# COMPACT_ATOMS: atom_id res chain seq x y z
N MET A 1 -2.72 -2.48 -14.52
CA MET A 1 -3.08 -2.55 -13.10
C MET A 1 -4.44 -3.22 -12.97
N VAL A 2 -4.57 -4.14 -12.02
CA VAL A 2 -5.83 -4.84 -11.69
C VAL A 2 -6.25 -4.44 -10.28
N LEU A 3 -7.56 -4.17 -10.09
CA LEU A 3 -8.15 -3.90 -8.78
C LEU A 3 -9.14 -5.03 -8.48
N VAL A 4 -8.98 -5.67 -7.33
CA VAL A 4 -9.86 -6.72 -6.81
C VAL A 4 -10.58 -6.20 -5.58
N ASP A 5 -11.89 -5.98 -5.67
CA ASP A 5 -12.70 -5.46 -4.58
C ASP A 5 -13.65 -6.57 -4.06
N TYR A 6 -13.22 -7.28 -3.05
CA TYR A 6 -11.91 -7.46 -2.39
C TYR A 6 -11.58 -8.95 -2.29
N ALA A 7 -10.30 -9.30 -2.13
CA ALA A 7 -9.86 -10.68 -2.25
C ALA A 7 -10.45 -11.63 -1.19
N ASP A 8 -10.81 -11.13 0.00
CA ASP A 8 -11.32 -11.97 1.09
C ASP A 8 -12.69 -12.62 0.82
N ILE A 9 -13.40 -12.20 -0.24
CA ILE A 9 -14.67 -12.81 -0.67
C ILE A 9 -14.50 -13.80 -1.83
N LEU A 10 -13.30 -13.92 -2.38
CA LEU A 10 -13.04 -14.91 -3.42
C LEU A 10 -13.18 -16.33 -2.86
N MET A 11 -13.68 -17.22 -3.70
CA MET A 11 -13.82 -18.63 -3.35
C MET A 11 -12.51 -19.37 -3.67
N GLY A 12 -12.00 -20.11 -2.70
CA GLY A 12 -10.87 -21.01 -2.85
C GLY A 12 -11.22 -22.43 -2.45
N VAL A 13 -10.32 -23.37 -2.70
CA VAL A 13 -10.48 -24.78 -2.36
C VAL A 13 -9.85 -25.05 -0.99
N GLY A 14 -10.65 -25.55 -0.03
CA GLY A 14 -10.15 -25.93 1.29
C GLY A 14 -11.23 -25.94 2.37
N LYS A 15 -10.91 -26.54 3.53
CA LYS A 15 -11.85 -26.63 4.66
C LYS A 15 -11.66 -25.47 5.66
N GLU A 16 -10.43 -24.99 5.80
CA GLU A 16 -10.10 -23.94 6.75
C GLU A 16 -9.93 -22.59 6.02
N LYS A 17 -10.77 -21.63 6.36
CA LYS A 17 -10.83 -20.31 5.73
C LYS A 17 -9.47 -19.61 5.71
N ARG A 18 -8.65 -19.76 6.76
CA ARG A 18 -7.34 -19.14 6.85
C ARG A 18 -6.38 -19.60 5.74
N PHE A 19 -6.30 -20.90 5.49
CA PHE A 19 -5.43 -21.44 4.43
C PHE A 19 -5.97 -21.15 3.04
N VAL A 20 -7.31 -21.11 2.90
CA VAL A 20 -7.95 -20.70 1.64
C VAL A 20 -7.58 -19.26 1.30
N LEU A 21 -7.65 -18.34 2.27
CA LEU A 21 -7.28 -16.94 2.05
C LEU A 21 -5.79 -16.80 1.74
N GLU A 22 -4.92 -17.51 2.43
CA GLU A 22 -3.49 -17.52 2.15
C GLU A 22 -3.20 -17.92 0.70
N SER A 23 -3.78 -19.04 0.24
CA SER A 23 -3.67 -19.51 -1.15
C SER A 23 -4.17 -18.47 -2.17
N ILE A 24 -5.31 -17.81 -1.90
CA ILE A 24 -5.83 -16.77 -2.78
C ILE A 24 -4.85 -15.60 -2.94
N TYR A 25 -4.22 -15.16 -1.85
CA TYR A 25 -3.23 -14.08 -1.91
C TYR A 25 -1.93 -14.51 -2.61
N GLU A 26 -1.51 -15.77 -2.43
CA GLU A 26 -0.38 -16.35 -3.17
C GLU A 26 -0.67 -16.43 -4.68
N ASP A 27 -1.87 -16.89 -5.06
CA ASP A 27 -2.32 -16.96 -6.45
C ASP A 27 -2.38 -15.56 -7.09
N LEU A 28 -2.92 -14.57 -6.40
CA LEU A 28 -2.94 -13.18 -6.88
C LEU A 28 -1.51 -12.64 -7.08
N ARG A 29 -0.59 -12.98 -6.18
CA ARG A 29 0.81 -12.59 -6.32
C ARG A 29 1.49 -13.30 -7.50
N ALA A 30 1.21 -14.59 -7.69
CA ALA A 30 1.72 -15.36 -8.83
C ALA A 30 1.23 -14.76 -10.16
N LEU A 31 -0.07 -14.45 -10.26
CA LEU A 31 -0.65 -13.78 -11.43
C LEU A 31 -0.01 -12.40 -11.68
N ALA A 32 0.24 -11.61 -10.63
CA ALA A 32 0.91 -10.33 -10.78
C ALA A 32 2.31 -10.48 -11.41
N GLY A 33 3.06 -11.52 -10.99
CA GLY A 33 4.37 -11.84 -11.57
C GLY A 33 4.29 -12.36 -13.00
N GLU A 34 3.38 -13.30 -13.27
CA GLU A 34 3.19 -13.93 -14.59
C GLU A 34 2.84 -12.89 -15.67
N PHE A 35 1.89 -12.02 -15.36
CA PHE A 35 1.41 -11.00 -16.30
C PHE A 35 2.17 -9.67 -16.21
N ASN A 36 3.15 -9.55 -15.31
CA ASN A 36 3.88 -8.31 -15.03
C ASN A 36 2.93 -7.11 -14.79
N LEU A 37 1.90 -7.34 -13.97
CA LEU A 37 0.86 -6.37 -13.67
C LEU A 37 0.75 -6.14 -12.17
N PRO A 38 0.68 -4.88 -11.67
CA PRO A 38 0.36 -4.63 -10.29
C PRO A 38 -1.10 -4.99 -9.99
N ILE A 39 -1.30 -5.80 -8.94
CA ILE A 39 -2.63 -6.17 -8.42
C ILE A 39 -2.82 -5.50 -7.05
N TRP A 40 -3.94 -4.80 -6.91
CA TRP A 40 -4.36 -4.17 -5.66
C TRP A 40 -5.64 -4.82 -5.15
N THR A 41 -5.71 -5.05 -3.86
CA THR A 41 -6.91 -5.52 -3.19
C THR A 41 -7.07 -4.88 -1.81
N ALA A 42 -8.27 -4.94 -1.25
CA ALA A 42 -8.54 -4.55 0.12
C ALA A 42 -8.70 -5.78 1.01
N SER A 43 -8.50 -5.60 2.31
CA SER A 43 -8.82 -6.56 3.36
C SER A 43 -9.40 -5.83 4.56
N GLN A 44 -10.33 -6.46 5.27
CA GLN A 44 -10.93 -5.86 6.44
C GLN A 44 -10.01 -5.97 7.66
N ALA A 45 -9.99 -4.94 8.49
CA ALA A 45 -9.35 -4.99 9.79
C ALA A 45 -10.25 -5.68 10.84
N ASN A 46 -9.65 -6.15 11.93
CA ASN A 46 -10.38 -6.73 13.05
C ASN A 46 -11.29 -5.71 13.74
N ARG A 47 -12.39 -6.16 14.37
CA ARG A 47 -13.28 -5.30 15.14
C ARG A 47 -12.55 -4.58 16.29
N SER A 48 -11.54 -5.20 16.89
CA SER A 48 -10.72 -4.60 17.93
C SER A 48 -9.92 -3.37 17.48
N SER A 49 -9.79 -3.14 16.17
CA SER A 49 -9.09 -1.99 15.62
C SER A 49 -9.96 -0.73 15.41
N LEU A 50 -11.26 -0.79 15.72
CA LEU A 50 -12.19 0.33 15.51
C LEU A 50 -11.84 1.58 16.34
N GLU A 51 -11.22 1.39 17.51
CA GLU A 51 -10.80 2.46 18.42
C GLU A 51 -9.32 2.84 18.25
N GLU A 52 -8.59 2.18 17.35
CA GLU A 52 -7.17 2.42 17.16
C GLU A 52 -6.92 3.65 16.28
N GLU A 53 -5.91 4.43 16.65
CA GLU A 53 -5.46 5.54 15.81
C GLU A 53 -4.79 5.06 14.53
N VAL A 54 -4.00 4.01 14.66
CA VAL A 54 -3.23 3.40 13.58
C VAL A 54 -3.49 1.90 13.60
N ILE A 55 -3.89 1.37 12.46
CA ILE A 55 -4.06 -0.08 12.28
C ILE A 55 -2.72 -0.64 11.80
N ASP A 56 -2.06 -1.40 12.66
CA ASP A 56 -0.81 -2.09 12.36
C ASP A 56 -1.05 -3.53 11.86
N ALA A 57 0.06 -4.25 11.62
CA ALA A 57 0.04 -5.61 11.10
C ALA A 57 -0.74 -6.61 11.98
N THR A 58 -0.80 -6.39 13.30
CA THR A 58 -1.46 -7.29 14.26
C THR A 58 -2.98 -7.18 14.21
N LYS A 59 -3.50 -6.12 13.61
CA LYS A 59 -4.92 -5.78 13.52
C LYS A 59 -5.57 -6.17 12.20
N VAL A 60 -4.82 -6.77 11.28
CA VAL A 60 -5.38 -7.29 10.03
C VAL A 60 -6.16 -8.58 10.31
N SER A 61 -7.40 -8.60 9.82
CA SER A 61 -8.31 -9.73 10.06
C SER A 61 -7.82 -11.03 9.45
N GLU A 62 -8.05 -12.11 10.17
CA GLU A 62 -7.99 -13.52 9.78
C GLU A 62 -6.62 -14.10 9.42
N SER A 63 -5.66 -13.33 8.89
CA SER A 63 -4.35 -13.90 8.53
C SER A 63 -3.24 -12.87 8.43
N TYR A 64 -2.24 -13.00 9.28
CA TYR A 64 -0.98 -12.27 9.16
C TYR A 64 -0.22 -12.64 7.87
N SER A 65 -0.47 -13.83 7.31
CA SER A 65 0.13 -14.29 6.05
C SER A 65 -0.17 -13.37 4.88
N LYS A 66 -1.35 -12.73 4.82
CA LYS A 66 -1.68 -11.72 3.79
C LYS A 66 -0.64 -10.60 3.72
N ILE A 67 -0.23 -10.09 4.92
CA ILE A 67 0.80 -9.06 5.02
C ILE A 67 2.15 -9.59 4.56
N MET A 68 2.47 -10.84 4.90
CA MET A 68 3.74 -11.46 4.49
C MET A 68 3.83 -11.63 2.98
N ILE A 69 2.74 -12.01 2.33
CA ILE A 69 2.66 -12.23 0.89
C ILE A 69 2.74 -10.90 0.12
N ALA A 70 2.02 -9.88 0.54
CA ALA A 70 1.96 -8.59 -0.15
C ALA A 70 3.32 -7.87 -0.18
N ASP A 71 3.59 -7.11 -1.22
CA ASP A 71 4.81 -6.29 -1.35
C ASP A 71 4.64 -4.91 -0.72
N PHE A 72 3.42 -4.39 -0.74
CA PHE A 72 3.04 -3.12 -0.11
C PHE A 72 1.72 -3.29 0.64
N VAL A 73 1.66 -2.81 1.88
CA VAL A 73 0.45 -2.83 2.72
C VAL A 73 0.27 -1.47 3.38
N MET A 74 -0.91 -0.92 3.20
CA MET A 74 -1.31 0.34 3.79
C MET A 74 -2.65 0.15 4.52
N SER A 75 -2.77 0.65 5.73
CA SER A 75 -4.04 0.73 6.43
C SER A 75 -4.64 2.12 6.36
N MET A 76 -5.97 2.16 6.40
CA MET A 76 -6.75 3.38 6.54
C MET A 76 -7.60 3.28 7.80
N SER A 77 -7.46 4.23 8.72
CA SER A 77 -8.21 4.27 9.98
C SER A 77 -9.02 5.55 10.13
N ARG A 78 -10.21 5.41 10.72
CA ARG A 78 -11.10 6.51 11.10
C ARG A 78 -11.78 6.15 12.42
N LYS A 79 -11.62 6.98 13.44
CA LYS A 79 -12.42 6.91 14.68
C LYS A 79 -13.79 7.57 14.48
N VAL A 80 -14.63 7.49 15.50
CA VAL A 80 -15.96 8.13 15.45
C VAL A 80 -15.83 9.65 15.29
N GLU A 81 -14.90 10.27 16.03
CA GLU A 81 -14.62 11.71 15.97
C GLU A 81 -14.11 12.14 14.56
N ASP A 82 -13.31 11.28 13.95
CA ASP A 82 -12.80 11.53 12.61
C ASP A 82 -13.90 11.59 11.55
N LYS A 83 -15.01 10.86 11.74
CA LYS A 83 -16.15 10.91 10.83
C LYS A 83 -16.82 12.27 10.83
N VAL A 84 -16.95 12.90 12.02
CA VAL A 84 -17.48 14.25 12.16
C VAL A 84 -16.51 15.28 11.59
N GLY A 85 -15.22 15.15 11.87
CA GLY A 85 -14.16 16.04 11.38
C GLY A 85 -13.79 15.85 9.92
N LYS A 86 -14.38 14.84 9.23
CA LYS A 86 -13.99 14.43 7.86
C LYS A 86 -12.47 14.16 7.74
N THR A 87 -11.88 13.54 8.79
CA THR A 87 -10.47 13.17 8.84
C THR A 87 -10.27 11.66 8.75
N ALA A 88 -9.06 11.24 8.43
CA ALA A 88 -8.62 9.85 8.43
C ALA A 88 -7.09 9.79 8.56
N ARG A 89 -6.55 8.59 8.75
CA ARG A 89 -5.10 8.34 8.77
C ARG A 89 -4.79 7.19 7.84
N PHE A 90 -3.74 7.37 7.04
CA PHE A 90 -3.14 6.30 6.26
C PHE A 90 -1.80 5.92 6.90
N HIS A 91 -1.59 4.63 7.12
CA HIS A 91 -0.36 4.11 7.71
C HIS A 91 0.25 3.04 6.82
N ILE A 92 1.53 3.19 6.48
CA ILE A 92 2.27 2.19 5.71
C ILE A 92 2.72 1.09 6.68
N ILE A 93 2.06 -0.06 6.63
CA ILE A 93 2.38 -1.22 7.46
C ILE A 93 3.63 -1.94 6.93
N LYS A 94 3.73 -2.06 5.61
CA LYS A 94 4.82 -2.75 4.93
C LYS A 94 5.11 -2.10 3.59
N ASN A 95 6.38 -1.92 3.29
CA ASN A 95 6.83 -1.45 1.99
C ASN A 95 8.14 -2.16 1.61
N ARG A 96 8.06 -3.12 0.71
CA ARG A 96 9.25 -3.88 0.25
C ARG A 96 10.20 -3.02 -0.60
N PHE A 97 9.70 -1.92 -1.15
CA PHE A 97 10.44 -1.05 -2.06
C PHE A 97 10.96 0.23 -1.39
N GLY A 98 10.66 0.44 -0.12
CA GLY A 98 11.05 1.67 0.57
C GLY A 98 10.75 1.65 2.05
N VAL A 99 10.49 2.83 2.61
CA VAL A 99 10.26 3.01 4.06
C VAL A 99 8.83 2.61 4.43
N ASP A 100 8.68 1.96 5.58
CA ASP A 100 7.40 1.65 6.23
C ASP A 100 7.28 2.35 7.59
N GLY A 101 6.19 2.10 8.32
CA GLY A 101 5.94 2.70 9.63
C GLY A 101 5.58 4.20 9.58
N ILE A 102 5.26 4.76 8.41
CA ILE A 102 4.89 6.17 8.26
C ILE A 102 3.37 6.33 8.32
N THR A 103 2.90 7.31 9.09
CA THR A 103 1.49 7.72 9.14
C THR A 103 1.29 9.06 8.46
N PHE A 104 0.29 9.13 7.58
CA PHE A 104 -0.11 10.31 6.85
C PHE A 104 -1.49 10.77 7.32
N PRO A 105 -1.64 11.98 7.86
CA PRO A 105 -2.95 12.56 8.10
C PRO A 105 -3.66 12.81 6.78
N SER A 106 -4.97 12.67 6.77
CA SER A 106 -5.78 12.87 5.57
C SER A 106 -7.12 13.52 5.88
N LYS A 107 -7.69 14.20 4.89
CA LYS A 107 -9.07 14.62 4.86
C LYS A 107 -9.85 13.64 4.00
N MET A 108 -10.98 13.17 4.51
CA MET A 108 -11.83 12.22 3.83
C MET A 108 -13.28 12.68 3.84
N ASP A 109 -13.74 13.15 2.70
CA ASP A 109 -15.13 13.51 2.49
C ASP A 109 -15.86 12.35 1.78
N THR A 110 -16.60 11.56 2.57
CA THR A 110 -17.31 10.38 2.05
C THR A 110 -18.54 10.75 1.22
N GLU A 111 -19.08 11.95 1.37
CA GLU A 111 -20.22 12.42 0.57
C GLU A 111 -19.80 12.72 -0.88
N LEU A 112 -18.58 13.23 -1.03
CA LEU A 112 -17.97 13.52 -2.33
C LEU A 112 -17.06 12.41 -2.86
N GLY A 113 -16.81 11.37 -2.07
CA GLY A 113 -15.81 10.34 -2.40
C GLY A 113 -14.38 10.88 -2.52
N LYS A 114 -14.09 12.02 -1.86
CA LYS A 114 -12.82 12.72 -1.99
C LYS A 114 -11.89 12.41 -0.81
N ILE A 115 -10.64 12.07 -1.14
CA ILE A 115 -9.57 11.82 -0.16
C ILE A 115 -8.37 12.70 -0.52
N ASP A 116 -7.94 13.54 0.43
CA ASP A 116 -6.72 14.33 0.33
C ASP A 116 -5.73 13.84 1.39
N ILE A 117 -4.56 13.37 0.98
CA ILE A 117 -3.51 12.86 1.88
C ILE A 117 -2.43 13.94 2.05
N TYR A 118 -2.06 14.22 3.30
CA TYR A 118 -1.08 15.24 3.65
C TYR A 118 0.25 14.61 4.08
N LYS A 119 1.33 15.37 3.99
CA LYS A 119 2.64 14.94 4.48
C LYS A 119 2.60 14.64 5.97
N SER A 120 3.37 13.62 6.39
CA SER A 120 3.48 13.29 7.81
C SER A 120 4.09 14.45 8.61
N THR A 121 3.48 14.78 9.74
CA THR A 121 3.93 15.85 10.65
C THR A 121 4.76 15.34 11.84
N SER A 122 4.84 14.03 12.05
CA SER A 122 5.68 13.44 13.09
C SER A 122 7.16 13.62 12.77
N LYS A 123 8.01 13.87 13.80
CA LYS A 123 9.47 14.02 13.61
C LYS A 123 10.08 12.81 12.88
N GLN A 124 9.66 11.60 13.23
CA GLN A 124 10.08 10.37 12.56
C GLN A 124 9.55 10.28 11.12
N GLY A 125 8.27 10.57 10.93
CA GLY A 125 7.65 10.58 9.60
C GLY A 125 8.26 11.64 8.67
N VAL A 126 8.58 12.83 9.17
CA VAL A 126 9.26 13.88 8.39
C VAL A 126 10.67 13.45 7.98
N GLN A 127 11.43 12.81 8.88
CA GLN A 127 12.76 12.31 8.55
C GLN A 127 12.72 11.16 7.53
N GLN A 128 11.76 10.25 7.68
CA GLN A 128 11.55 9.13 6.76
C GLN A 128 11.07 9.63 5.40
N GLN A 129 10.16 10.60 5.38
CA GLN A 129 9.67 11.20 4.14
C GLN A 129 10.79 11.93 3.37
N LYS A 130 11.67 12.65 4.06
CA LYS A 130 12.87 13.24 3.44
C LYS A 130 13.77 12.18 2.80
N LYS A 131 13.92 11.00 3.42
CA LYS A 131 14.68 9.89 2.84
C LYS A 131 14.00 9.34 1.58
N MET A 132 12.66 9.25 1.56
CA MET A 132 11.89 8.82 0.38
C MET A 132 12.02 9.84 -0.75
N ASP A 133 11.78 11.12 -0.46
CA ASP A 133 11.89 12.21 -1.45
C ASP A 133 13.30 12.21 -2.10
N ASN A 134 14.35 12.04 -1.30
CA ASN A 134 15.73 11.95 -1.79
C ASN A 134 15.97 10.70 -2.65
N SER A 135 15.37 9.56 -2.27
CA SER A 135 15.48 8.31 -3.04
C SER A 135 14.75 8.40 -4.37
N GLU A 136 13.57 9.03 -4.40
CA GLU A 136 12.84 9.28 -5.64
C GLU A 136 13.59 10.23 -6.57
N GLU A 137 14.17 11.30 -6.02
CA GLU A 137 14.96 12.24 -6.81
C GLU A 137 16.20 11.56 -7.41
N PHE A 138 16.87 10.72 -6.62
CA PHE A 138 18.00 9.92 -7.09
C PHE A 138 17.59 8.95 -8.21
N LEU A 139 16.47 8.23 -8.04
CA LEU A 139 15.96 7.33 -9.07
C LEU A 139 15.57 8.06 -10.35
N ARG A 140 14.93 9.22 -10.24
CA ARG A 140 14.57 10.05 -11.39
C ARG A 140 15.80 10.53 -12.16
N LYS A 141 16.86 10.96 -11.45
CA LYS A 141 18.14 11.36 -12.06
C LYS A 141 18.81 10.19 -12.78
N THR A 142 18.89 9.03 -12.12
CA THR A 142 19.50 7.83 -12.69
C THR A 142 18.76 7.33 -13.94
N LEU A 143 17.42 7.38 -13.93
CA LEU A 143 16.59 7.02 -15.08
C LEU A 143 16.78 8.01 -16.23
N ALA A 144 16.82 9.30 -15.94
CA ALA A 144 17.06 10.33 -16.96
C ALA A 144 18.44 10.18 -17.63
N GLU A 145 19.49 9.90 -16.84
CA GLU A 145 20.83 9.63 -17.36
C GLU A 145 20.86 8.38 -18.26
N LYS A 146 20.22 7.29 -17.84
CA LYS A 146 20.14 6.06 -18.65
C LYS A 146 19.37 6.29 -19.96
N LEU A 147 18.30 7.06 -19.94
CA LEU A 147 17.55 7.39 -21.15
C LEU A 147 18.38 8.25 -22.11
N GLN A 148 19.15 9.22 -21.60
CA GLN A 148 20.06 10.03 -22.44
C GLN A 148 21.17 9.22 -23.05
N ILE A 149 21.74 8.24 -22.31
CA ILE A 149 22.77 7.34 -22.84
C ILE A 149 22.17 6.49 -23.95
N HIS A 150 21.01 5.88 -23.73
CA HIS A 150 20.34 5.05 -24.72
C HIS A 150 19.97 5.82 -25.99
N GLN A 151 19.52 7.08 -25.85
CA GLN A 151 19.20 7.93 -26.99
C GLN A 151 20.43 8.27 -27.82
N LYS A 152 21.59 8.54 -27.19
CA LYS A 152 22.86 8.76 -27.88
C LYS A 152 23.40 7.50 -28.58
N GLU A 153 23.14 6.31 -28.04
CA GLU A 153 23.50 5.04 -28.68
C GLU A 153 22.66 4.79 -29.93
N VAL A 154 21.38 5.17 -29.92
CA VAL A 154 20.47 5.03 -31.06
C VAL A 154 20.83 6.04 -32.19
N ASP A 155 21.07 7.31 -31.80
CA ASP A 155 21.43 8.38 -32.75
C ASP A 155 22.86 8.23 -33.36
N GLY A 156 23.69 7.38 -32.75
CA GLY A 156 25.05 7.08 -33.25
C GLY A 156 25.14 5.94 -34.26
N PHE A 157 24.01 5.31 -34.59
CA PHE A 157 23.90 4.23 -35.60
C PHE A 157 23.33 4.69 -36.97
N GLU A 158 23.08 5.99 -37.14
CA GLU A 158 22.83 6.60 -38.46
C GLU A 158 24.11 7.21 -39.01
#